data_5248334cce2ff87d70f389f6399db0d0
#
_entry.id   5248334cce2ff87d70f389f6399db0d0
#
_cell.length_a   1.000
_cell.length_b   1.000
_cell.length_c   1.000
_cell.angle_alpha   90.00
_cell.angle_beta   90.00
_cell.angle_gamma   90.00
#
_symmetry.space_group_name_H-M   'P 1'
#
loop_
_entity.id
_entity.type
_entity.pdbx_description
1 polymer ?
#
loop_
_entity_poly.entity_id
_entity_poly.type
_entity_poly.pdbx_seq_one_letter_code
_entity_poly.pdbx_strand_id
1 'polypeptide(L)'
;MTKIFKNMAPYWYMIVAIVLLLIVQAFGDLSLPQYTSDIIDVGIQNKGVEHILPVKMTEDEYEISQLYMTSKEKKIWKDTYEKKGEYYICKAEDEEKLDQLDDTFLTAIFLNHNMSNVKESQFKKMIKNSIASNPAMAPMKDKIDDMSVDEIGKMLNMEFKSFQEEDDNGKKVIYVDVRPMLYQMKQTGMMSAKDIQKSREEIEKKMNDIGESTLFSTGVAYATKCDKAAGVDIDKIQTDYLWKEGGRMLGIAFMILVAAIGVGFLASKVGASIGRDLRGKIYKKVMGFSNAEMNRFSTASLITRSTNDIQQIQMVTAVMLRLLLYAPIIGIGGIIKVYQTGAGMEWIIALAVVVILGFVMLLVSIAMPKFKIMQTLVDGLNLVSREILTGLSVIRAFGREKTEEERFDEANKKLTGTQLFTNRIMTFMMPGMMFIMYSVTILITWVSAQKIDAGTLQVGAMTAFITYAMQIVMAFLMMTAMSIMVPRAGVAADRIDEVLKTEASVQNVKKPETLKEHKGVLEFSHVDFKYPGAEHNVLSDIDFKVEPGKTTAIIGSTGCGKSTLVNLIPRFYDVTGGQITLDGKDIRRISMEELREEIGFVPQKGVLFSGTI
;
A
#
# COMPACT_ATOMS: atom_id res chain seq x y z
N MET A 1 -21.41 -6.44 0.10
CA MET A 1 -20.52 -5.44 0.73
C MET A 1 -21.15 -4.79 1.97
N THR A 2 -22.29 -4.12 1.88
CA THR A 2 -22.96 -3.46 3.01
C THR A 2 -23.18 -4.38 4.23
N LYS A 3 -23.41 -5.67 4.01
CA LYS A 3 -23.59 -6.68 5.07
C LYS A 3 -22.31 -6.96 5.87
N ILE A 4 -21.14 -6.94 5.21
CA ILE A 4 -19.83 -7.08 5.87
C ILE A 4 -19.59 -5.84 6.74
N PHE A 5 -19.78 -4.64 6.19
CA PHE A 5 -19.63 -3.40 6.94
C PHE A 5 -20.57 -3.29 8.15
N LYS A 6 -21.81 -3.78 8.03
CA LYS A 6 -22.74 -3.82 9.16
C LYS A 6 -22.21 -4.66 10.33
N ASN A 7 -21.51 -5.76 10.04
CA ASN A 7 -20.91 -6.61 11.08
C ASN A 7 -19.60 -6.02 11.64
N MET A 8 -19.00 -5.04 10.97
CA MET A 8 -17.83 -4.29 11.45
C MET A 8 -18.21 -3.14 12.38
N ALA A 9 -19.45 -2.63 12.31
CA ALA A 9 -19.90 -1.46 13.06
C ALA A 9 -19.63 -1.53 14.58
N PRO A 10 -19.79 -2.67 15.28
CA PRO A 10 -19.51 -2.77 16.71
C PRO A 10 -18.02 -2.54 17.05
N TYR A 11 -17.12 -2.68 16.07
CA TYR A 11 -15.66 -2.59 16.23
C TYR A 11 -15.10 -1.28 15.70
N TRP A 12 -15.94 -0.24 15.52
CA TRP A 12 -15.56 1.04 14.90
C TRP A 12 -14.33 1.69 15.54
N TYR A 13 -14.19 1.61 16.87
CA TYR A 13 -13.04 2.16 17.59
C TYR A 13 -11.72 1.48 17.21
N MET A 14 -11.72 0.14 16.98
CA MET A 14 -10.53 -0.56 16.48
C MET A 14 -10.24 -0.19 15.03
N ILE A 15 -11.27 0.03 14.21
CA ILE A 15 -11.11 0.45 12.81
C ILE A 15 -10.50 1.84 12.73
N VAL A 16 -10.94 2.78 13.57
CA VAL A 16 -10.34 4.11 13.68
C VAL A 16 -8.87 4.01 14.10
N ALA A 17 -8.55 3.17 15.10
CA ALA A 17 -7.16 2.94 15.50
C ALA A 17 -6.31 2.35 14.35
N ILE A 18 -6.86 1.41 13.56
CA ILE A 18 -6.19 0.86 12.37
C ILE A 18 -5.92 1.99 11.35
N VAL A 19 -6.90 2.84 11.05
CA VAL A 19 -6.73 3.95 10.11
C VAL A 19 -5.63 4.91 10.57
N LEU A 20 -5.63 5.28 11.85
CA LEU A 20 -4.58 6.15 12.40
C LEU A 20 -3.19 5.52 12.30
N LEU A 21 -3.06 4.24 12.63
CA LEU A 21 -1.80 3.52 12.50
C LEU A 21 -1.37 3.39 11.03
N LEU A 22 -2.30 3.18 10.10
CA LEU A 22 -2.02 3.14 8.66
C LEU A 22 -1.54 4.50 8.13
N ILE A 23 -2.09 5.61 8.64
CA ILE A 23 -1.62 6.96 8.28
C ILE A 23 -0.19 7.14 8.78
N VAL A 24 0.11 6.76 10.03
CA VAL A 24 1.47 6.81 10.59
C VAL A 24 2.43 5.95 9.78
N GLN A 25 2.02 4.72 9.45
CA GLN A 25 2.81 3.82 8.63
C GLN A 25 3.07 4.42 7.24
N ALA A 26 2.04 4.92 6.57
CA ALA A 26 2.16 5.49 5.23
C ALA A 26 3.02 6.77 5.23
N PHE A 27 2.90 7.62 6.26
CA PHE A 27 3.76 8.78 6.42
C PHE A 27 5.23 8.37 6.52
N GLY A 28 5.54 7.36 7.32
CA GLY A 28 6.90 6.83 7.41
C GLY A 28 7.39 6.26 6.09
N ASP A 29 6.59 5.39 5.43
CA ASP A 29 6.94 4.77 4.15
C ASP A 29 7.18 5.81 3.03
N LEU A 30 6.44 6.93 3.04
CA LEU A 30 6.59 8.03 2.09
C LEU A 30 7.72 9.01 2.47
N SER A 31 8.21 8.99 3.70
CA SER A 31 9.33 9.82 4.13
C SER A 31 10.69 9.17 3.84
N LEU A 32 10.80 7.85 3.93
CA LEU A 32 12.07 7.13 3.73
C LEU A 32 12.77 7.42 2.39
N PRO A 33 12.08 7.52 1.23
CA PRO A 33 12.74 7.85 -0.03
C PRO A 33 13.39 9.24 -0.01
N GLN A 34 12.80 10.21 0.70
CA GLN A 34 13.38 11.54 0.85
C GLN A 34 14.70 11.47 1.63
N TYR A 35 14.73 10.82 2.79
CA TYR A 35 15.96 10.65 3.55
C TYR A 35 17.03 9.87 2.78
N THR A 36 16.64 8.94 1.91
CA THR A 36 17.57 8.25 1.01
C THR A 36 18.17 9.23 0.00
N SER A 37 17.35 10.14 -0.56
CA SER A 37 17.80 11.23 -1.42
C SER A 37 18.81 12.11 -0.70
N ASP A 38 18.49 12.56 0.52
CA ASP A 38 19.32 13.45 1.32
C ASP A 38 20.68 12.80 1.67
N ILE A 39 20.70 11.50 1.99
CA ILE A 39 21.94 10.75 2.20
C ILE A 39 22.81 10.71 0.94
N ILE A 40 22.20 10.56 -0.24
CA ILE A 40 22.93 10.51 -1.51
C ILE A 40 23.44 11.90 -1.87
N ASP A 41 22.56 12.90 -1.89
CA ASP A 41 22.87 14.24 -2.39
C ASP A 41 23.73 15.02 -1.40
N VAL A 42 23.32 15.09 -0.13
CA VAL A 42 24.06 15.81 0.90
C VAL A 42 25.16 14.93 1.51
N GLY A 43 24.80 13.72 1.95
CA GLY A 43 25.74 12.86 2.67
C GLY A 43 26.91 12.37 1.83
N ILE A 44 26.68 11.95 0.58
CA ILE A 44 27.71 11.37 -0.27
C ILE A 44 28.28 12.40 -1.24
N GLN A 45 27.43 13.06 -2.05
CA GLN A 45 27.91 13.99 -3.07
C GLN A 45 28.51 15.26 -2.45
N ASN A 46 27.80 15.85 -1.47
CA ASN A 46 28.21 17.09 -0.80
C ASN A 46 29.02 16.87 0.48
N LYS A 47 29.44 15.62 0.76
CA LYS A 47 30.26 15.28 1.95
C LYS A 47 29.67 15.72 3.29
N GLY A 48 28.35 15.71 3.41
CA GLY A 48 27.64 16.10 4.63
C GLY A 48 27.47 17.62 4.82
N VAL A 49 27.87 18.41 3.84
CA VAL A 49 27.70 19.87 3.88
C VAL A 49 26.34 20.23 3.29
N GLU A 50 25.47 20.80 4.10
CA GLU A 50 24.06 21.10 3.76
C GLU A 50 23.90 22.44 3.05
N HIS A 51 24.79 23.43 3.31
CA HIS A 51 24.65 24.82 2.84
C HIS A 51 25.86 25.27 2.01
N ILE A 52 25.65 26.29 1.16
CA ILE A 52 26.73 26.86 0.34
C ILE A 52 27.63 27.82 1.11
N LEU A 53 27.24 28.20 2.33
CA LEU A 53 28.02 29.09 3.19
C LEU A 53 29.05 28.27 3.96
N PRO A 54 30.36 28.61 3.87
CA PRO A 54 31.38 28.00 4.70
C PRO A 54 31.12 28.23 6.19
N VAL A 55 31.25 27.19 6.99
CA VAL A 55 31.15 27.31 8.46
C VAL A 55 32.30 28.13 9.00
N LYS A 56 33.49 27.99 8.38
CA LYS A 56 34.72 28.65 8.79
C LYS A 56 35.57 29.01 7.58
N MET A 57 36.15 30.21 7.55
CA MET A 57 37.05 30.62 6.45
C MET A 57 38.23 31.43 7.00
N THR A 58 39.33 31.47 6.22
CA THR A 58 40.50 32.32 6.50
C THR A 58 40.19 33.78 6.22
N GLU A 59 40.98 34.69 6.76
CA GLU A 59 40.82 36.14 6.54
C GLU A 59 40.95 36.52 5.09
N ASP A 60 41.94 35.92 4.38
CA ASP A 60 42.13 36.13 2.95
C ASP A 60 40.91 35.72 2.13
N GLU A 61 40.36 34.56 2.43
CA GLU A 61 39.18 34.05 1.74
C GLU A 61 37.91 34.86 2.04
N TYR A 62 37.76 35.35 3.29
CA TYR A 62 36.66 36.24 3.66
C TYR A 62 36.67 37.55 2.86
N GLU A 63 37.86 38.13 2.60
CA GLU A 63 37.98 39.35 1.82
C GLU A 63 37.75 39.08 0.32
N ILE A 64 38.39 38.04 -0.22
CA ILE A 64 38.30 37.67 -1.65
C ILE A 64 36.88 37.25 -2.03
N SER A 65 36.16 36.53 -1.14
CA SER A 65 34.78 36.08 -1.38
C SER A 65 33.83 37.23 -1.69
N GLN A 66 34.09 38.42 -1.18
CA GLN A 66 33.29 39.62 -1.42
C GLN A 66 33.49 40.25 -2.80
N LEU A 67 34.37 39.68 -3.64
CA LEU A 67 34.75 40.27 -4.96
C LEU A 67 33.52 40.48 -5.85
N TYR A 68 32.64 39.49 -5.95
CA TYR A 68 31.45 39.50 -6.79
C TYR A 68 30.17 39.90 -6.07
N MET A 69 30.25 40.26 -4.76
CA MET A 69 29.07 40.64 -3.97
C MET A 69 28.66 42.09 -4.25
N THR A 70 27.35 42.30 -4.32
CA THR A 70 26.76 43.65 -4.33
C THR A 70 26.95 44.36 -2.98
N SER A 71 26.71 45.65 -2.93
CA SER A 71 26.82 46.42 -1.67
C SER A 71 25.85 45.94 -0.59
N LYS A 72 24.66 45.42 -1.00
CA LYS A 72 23.66 44.85 -0.08
C LYS A 72 24.15 43.48 0.44
N GLU A 73 24.63 42.63 -0.40
CA GLU A 73 25.15 41.31 -0.02
C GLU A 73 26.37 41.45 0.90
N LYS A 74 27.28 42.37 0.66
CA LYS A 74 28.43 42.63 1.56
C LYS A 74 28.02 43.01 2.95
N LYS A 75 26.95 43.78 3.10
CA LYS A 75 26.43 44.13 4.42
C LYS A 75 25.88 42.86 5.13
N ILE A 76 25.09 42.06 4.43
CA ILE A 76 24.55 40.81 5.00
C ILE A 76 25.70 39.84 5.32
N TRP A 77 26.72 39.72 4.46
CA TRP A 77 27.89 38.87 4.67
C TRP A 77 28.64 39.25 5.96
N LYS A 78 28.85 40.57 6.18
CA LYS A 78 29.46 41.07 7.40
C LYS A 78 28.63 40.78 8.66
N ASP A 79 27.31 40.81 8.53
CA ASP A 79 26.40 40.47 9.63
C ASP A 79 26.33 38.98 9.91
N THR A 80 26.61 38.14 8.88
CA THR A 80 26.56 36.66 8.96
C THR A 80 27.82 36.08 9.58
N TYR A 81 28.98 36.71 9.41
CA TYR A 81 30.25 36.19 9.89
C TYR A 81 30.82 37.03 11.06
N GLU A 82 31.53 36.36 11.97
CA GLU A 82 32.24 36.98 13.09
C GLU A 82 33.70 36.55 13.08
N LYS A 83 34.60 37.52 13.26
CA LYS A 83 36.03 37.25 13.36
C LYS A 83 36.37 36.67 14.75
N LYS A 84 36.90 35.43 14.74
CA LYS A 84 37.43 34.77 15.96
C LYS A 84 38.87 34.32 15.70
N GLY A 85 39.82 35.12 16.22
CA GLY A 85 41.25 34.90 15.96
C GLY A 85 41.64 35.16 14.49
N GLU A 86 42.21 34.14 13.81
CA GLU A 86 42.64 34.21 12.39
C GLU A 86 41.54 33.81 11.42
N TYR A 87 40.33 33.46 11.92
CA TYR A 87 39.25 32.92 11.09
C TYR A 87 37.96 33.71 11.25
N TYR A 88 37.13 33.65 10.23
CA TYR A 88 35.74 34.08 10.23
C TYR A 88 34.83 32.87 10.37
N ILE A 89 33.91 32.94 11.34
CA ILE A 89 32.97 31.84 11.65
C ILE A 89 31.54 32.30 11.35
N CYS A 90 30.74 31.49 10.72
CA CYS A 90 29.33 31.74 10.45
C CYS A 90 28.55 31.74 11.77
N LYS A 91 27.71 32.76 11.97
CA LYS A 91 26.85 32.92 13.16
C LYS A 91 25.46 32.35 12.98
N ALA A 92 25.06 32.02 11.75
CA ALA A 92 23.74 31.50 11.47
C ALA A 92 23.70 30.00 11.87
N GLU A 93 22.81 29.70 12.80
CA GLU A 93 22.56 28.32 13.28
C GLU A 93 21.15 27.84 12.93
N ASP A 94 20.27 28.74 12.46
CA ASP A 94 18.88 28.43 12.10
C ASP A 94 18.79 28.01 10.63
N GLU A 95 18.26 26.82 10.35
CA GLU A 95 18.13 26.23 9.03
C GLU A 95 17.37 27.16 8.05
N GLU A 96 16.23 27.72 8.48
CA GLU A 96 15.43 28.61 7.63
C GLU A 96 16.18 29.89 7.25
N LYS A 97 17.04 30.38 8.15
CA LYS A 97 17.89 31.54 7.89
C LYS A 97 19.05 31.19 6.97
N LEU A 98 19.62 29.98 7.11
CA LEU A 98 20.70 29.51 6.24
C LEU A 98 20.19 29.31 4.80
N ASP A 99 18.99 28.75 4.61
CA ASP A 99 18.35 28.61 3.29
C ASP A 99 18.17 29.98 2.61
N GLN A 100 17.69 31.00 3.34
CA GLN A 100 17.55 32.35 2.79
C GLN A 100 18.90 32.99 2.42
N LEU A 101 19.95 32.68 3.19
CA LEU A 101 21.30 33.13 2.91
C LEU A 101 21.89 32.38 1.70
N ASP A 102 21.62 31.10 1.55
CA ASP A 102 22.01 30.32 0.39
C ASP A 102 21.46 30.96 -0.90
N ASP A 103 20.17 31.24 -0.96
CA ASP A 103 19.55 31.94 -2.08
C ASP A 103 20.20 33.31 -2.37
N THR A 104 20.54 34.04 -1.31
CA THR A 104 21.13 35.38 -1.42
C THR A 104 22.54 35.35 -2.01
N PHE A 105 23.34 34.35 -1.61
CA PHE A 105 24.76 34.30 -1.95
C PHE A 105 25.08 33.34 -3.10
N LEU A 106 24.14 32.57 -3.60
CA LEU A 106 24.34 31.53 -4.62
C LEU A 106 25.15 32.05 -5.81
N THR A 107 24.75 33.17 -6.40
CA THR A 107 25.45 33.76 -7.55
C THR A 107 26.90 34.17 -7.23
N ALA A 108 27.11 34.85 -6.10
CA ALA A 108 28.44 35.32 -5.72
C ALA A 108 29.37 34.16 -5.39
N ILE A 109 28.90 33.15 -4.71
CA ILE A 109 29.65 31.95 -4.34
C ILE A 109 29.96 31.10 -5.58
N PHE A 110 29.01 30.90 -6.47
CA PHE A 110 29.20 30.20 -7.73
C PHE A 110 30.31 30.84 -8.57
N LEU A 111 30.31 32.18 -8.68
CA LEU A 111 31.36 32.94 -9.37
C LEU A 111 32.71 32.78 -8.69
N ASN A 112 32.75 32.87 -7.37
CA ASN A 112 33.98 32.67 -6.60
C ASN A 112 34.55 31.28 -6.82
N HIS A 113 33.70 30.23 -6.79
CA HIS A 113 34.14 28.86 -7.06
C HIS A 113 34.77 28.73 -8.45
N ASN A 114 34.04 29.18 -9.50
CA ASN A 114 34.54 29.06 -10.89
C ASN A 114 35.83 29.82 -11.11
N MET A 115 35.99 31.01 -10.53
CA MET A 115 37.21 31.80 -10.66
C MET A 115 38.35 31.28 -9.77
N SER A 116 38.06 30.48 -8.75
CA SER A 116 39.10 29.78 -7.98
C SER A 116 39.56 28.48 -8.63
N ASN A 117 38.88 28.00 -9.67
CA ASN A 117 39.09 26.70 -10.32
C ASN A 117 39.20 26.85 -11.85
N VAL A 118 39.96 27.81 -12.33
CA VAL A 118 40.18 28.04 -13.78
C VAL A 118 41.24 27.06 -14.32
N LYS A 119 40.90 26.26 -15.34
CA LYS A 119 41.88 25.37 -15.98
C LYS A 119 43.05 26.16 -16.54
N GLU A 120 44.28 25.65 -16.43
CA GLU A 120 45.49 26.30 -16.90
C GLU A 120 45.37 26.76 -18.37
N SER A 121 44.77 25.95 -19.26
CA SER A 121 44.54 26.30 -20.65
C SER A 121 43.64 27.54 -20.83
N GLN A 122 42.62 27.65 -20.00
CA GLN A 122 41.71 28.82 -19.99
C GLN A 122 42.38 30.03 -19.36
N PHE A 123 43.14 29.83 -18.28
CA PHE A 123 43.97 30.86 -17.67
C PHE A 123 44.94 31.46 -18.67
N LYS A 124 45.75 30.64 -19.39
CA LYS A 124 46.67 31.10 -20.44
C LYS A 124 45.93 31.89 -21.52
N LYS A 125 44.73 31.45 -21.93
CA LYS A 125 43.90 32.17 -22.91
C LYS A 125 43.42 33.52 -22.36
N MET A 126 43.02 33.61 -21.09
CA MET A 126 42.64 34.87 -20.45
C MET A 126 43.82 35.85 -20.41
N ILE A 127 44.98 35.39 -20.01
CA ILE A 127 46.20 36.21 -19.97
C ILE A 127 46.60 36.68 -21.39
N LYS A 128 46.56 35.82 -22.40
CA LYS A 128 46.79 36.19 -23.78
C LYS A 128 45.87 37.32 -24.27
N ASN A 129 44.61 37.25 -23.95
CA ASN A 129 43.64 38.28 -24.31
C ASN A 129 43.91 39.61 -23.58
N SER A 130 44.25 39.53 -22.30
CA SER A 130 44.61 40.71 -21.49
C SER A 130 45.90 41.40 -22.01
N ILE A 131 46.93 40.63 -22.33
CA ILE A 131 48.20 41.13 -22.86
C ILE A 131 48.04 41.68 -24.29
N ALA A 132 47.18 41.07 -25.12
CA ALA A 132 46.89 41.58 -26.46
C ALA A 132 46.33 43.01 -26.48
N SER A 133 45.66 43.40 -25.38
CA SER A 133 45.13 44.76 -25.19
C SER A 133 46.18 45.78 -24.73
N ASN A 134 47.42 45.33 -24.38
CA ASN A 134 48.51 46.19 -23.93
C ASN A 134 49.66 46.18 -24.97
N PRO A 135 49.86 47.27 -25.69
CA PRO A 135 50.88 47.33 -26.75
C PRO A 135 52.34 47.02 -26.30
N ALA A 136 52.65 47.26 -25.02
CA ALA A 136 53.99 47.02 -24.47
C ALA A 136 54.28 45.52 -24.22
N MET A 137 53.23 44.70 -24.04
CA MET A 137 53.35 43.28 -23.76
C MET A 137 52.93 42.37 -24.93
N ALA A 138 52.40 42.94 -26.00
CA ALA A 138 51.90 42.20 -27.17
C ALA A 138 52.91 41.20 -27.77
N PRO A 139 54.25 41.47 -27.80
CA PRO A 139 55.23 40.52 -28.31
C PRO A 139 55.43 39.25 -27.49
N MET A 140 54.93 39.23 -26.23
CA MET A 140 55.04 38.07 -25.35
C MET A 140 53.85 37.08 -25.46
N LYS A 141 52.83 37.41 -26.23
CA LYS A 141 51.63 36.62 -26.44
C LYS A 141 51.87 35.17 -26.83
N ASP A 142 52.79 34.96 -27.74
CA ASP A 142 53.09 33.63 -28.30
C ASP A 142 53.93 32.75 -27.36
N LYS A 143 54.61 33.35 -26.37
CA LYS A 143 55.42 32.63 -25.37
C LYS A 143 54.62 32.10 -24.19
N ILE A 144 53.39 32.56 -24.00
CA ILE A 144 52.55 32.19 -22.83
C ILE A 144 52.18 30.71 -22.82
N ASP A 145 52.05 30.06 -23.98
CA ASP A 145 51.71 28.64 -24.05
C ASP A 145 52.81 27.76 -23.45
N ASP A 146 54.07 28.15 -23.61
CA ASP A 146 55.22 27.40 -23.14
C ASP A 146 55.64 27.74 -21.70
N MET A 147 55.07 28.79 -21.13
CA MET A 147 55.37 29.24 -19.75
C MET A 147 54.52 28.47 -18.73
N SER A 148 55.09 28.14 -17.58
CA SER A 148 54.39 27.67 -16.40
C SER A 148 53.57 28.79 -15.74
N VAL A 149 52.57 28.40 -14.90
CA VAL A 149 51.75 29.39 -14.15
C VAL A 149 52.61 30.31 -13.27
N ASP A 150 53.69 29.76 -12.66
CA ASP A 150 54.63 30.53 -11.83
C ASP A 150 55.49 31.51 -12.64
N GLU A 151 55.90 31.14 -13.85
CA GLU A 151 56.64 32.03 -14.75
C GLU A 151 55.75 33.18 -15.24
N ILE A 152 54.50 32.91 -15.56
CA ILE A 152 53.50 33.93 -15.89
C ILE A 152 53.27 34.86 -14.69
N GLY A 153 53.20 34.30 -13.48
CA GLY A 153 53.10 35.09 -12.25
C GLY A 153 54.27 36.07 -12.07
N LYS A 154 55.49 35.56 -12.19
CA LYS A 154 56.71 36.42 -12.11
C LYS A 154 56.72 37.51 -13.17
N MET A 155 56.31 37.19 -14.40
CA MET A 155 56.21 38.14 -15.51
C MET A 155 55.20 39.27 -15.22
N LEU A 156 54.09 38.94 -14.58
CA LEU A 156 53.02 39.90 -14.24
C LEU A 156 53.22 40.55 -12.86
N ASN A 157 54.26 40.16 -12.13
CA ASN A 157 54.51 40.54 -10.72
C ASN A 157 53.29 40.24 -9.83
N MET A 158 52.71 39.04 -10.03
CA MET A 158 51.52 38.54 -9.31
C MET A 158 51.77 37.11 -8.86
N GLU A 159 51.26 36.77 -7.68
CA GLU A 159 51.23 35.37 -7.20
C GLU A 159 49.93 34.70 -7.59
N PHE A 160 50.05 33.55 -8.28
CA PHE A 160 48.91 32.69 -8.59
C PHE A 160 49.00 31.41 -7.76
N LYS A 161 47.94 31.08 -7.04
CA LYS A 161 47.83 29.77 -6.39
C LYS A 161 47.40 28.76 -7.46
N SER A 162 48.26 27.81 -7.80
CA SER A 162 47.92 26.67 -8.66
C SER A 162 47.89 25.38 -7.87
N PHE A 163 46.99 24.50 -8.21
CA PHE A 163 46.89 23.17 -7.62
C PHE A 163 46.52 22.15 -8.70
N GLN A 164 46.87 20.91 -8.45
CA GLN A 164 46.66 19.81 -9.40
C GLN A 164 45.57 18.89 -8.87
N GLU A 165 44.55 18.68 -9.69
CA GLU A 165 43.47 17.72 -9.40
C GLU A 165 43.31 16.76 -10.59
N GLU A 166 42.79 15.55 -10.31
CA GLU A 166 42.41 14.60 -11.35
C GLU A 166 41.03 14.98 -11.88
N ASP A 167 40.88 15.07 -13.22
CA ASP A 167 39.57 15.24 -13.84
C ASP A 167 38.80 13.93 -13.82
N ASP A 168 37.53 13.97 -14.25
CA ASP A 168 36.60 12.82 -14.27
C ASP A 168 37.14 11.62 -15.09
N ASN A 169 38.18 11.84 -15.91
CA ASN A 169 38.83 10.81 -16.70
C ASN A 169 40.17 10.32 -16.07
N GLY A 170 40.49 10.74 -14.85
CA GLY A 170 41.71 10.39 -14.12
C GLY A 170 42.96 11.09 -14.67
N LYS A 171 42.79 12.17 -15.47
CA LYS A 171 43.90 12.96 -16.00
C LYS A 171 44.21 14.12 -15.05
N LYS A 172 45.47 14.26 -14.69
CA LYS A 172 45.92 15.39 -13.85
C LYS A 172 45.79 16.69 -14.63
N VAL A 173 44.95 17.59 -14.11
CA VAL A 173 44.71 18.94 -14.67
C VAL A 173 45.17 19.97 -13.65
N ILE A 174 45.85 21.01 -14.10
CA ILE A 174 46.26 22.14 -13.27
C ILE A 174 45.14 23.16 -13.29
N TYR A 175 44.70 23.55 -12.10
CA TYR A 175 43.75 24.64 -11.87
C TYR A 175 44.47 25.83 -11.24
N VAL A 176 44.03 27.03 -11.59
CA VAL A 176 44.62 28.31 -11.16
C VAL A 176 43.53 29.16 -10.51
N ASP A 177 43.79 29.66 -9.31
CA ASP A 177 42.93 30.66 -8.68
C ASP A 177 43.28 32.07 -9.21
N VAL A 178 42.37 32.62 -10.01
CA VAL A 178 42.55 33.94 -10.62
C VAL A 178 41.96 35.08 -9.78
N ARG A 179 41.29 34.79 -8.67
CA ARG A 179 40.63 35.80 -7.81
C ARG A 179 41.60 36.77 -7.15
N PRO A 180 42.78 36.35 -6.65
CA PRO A 180 43.76 37.29 -6.10
C PRO A 180 44.21 38.34 -7.13
N MET A 181 44.40 37.94 -8.40
CA MET A 181 44.70 38.85 -9.50
C MET A 181 43.58 39.89 -9.70
N LEU A 182 42.33 39.43 -9.78
CA LEU A 182 41.17 40.31 -9.97
C LEU A 182 41.00 41.25 -8.79
N TYR A 183 41.24 40.76 -7.57
CA TYR A 183 41.21 41.59 -6.35
C TYR A 183 42.27 42.66 -6.35
N GLN A 184 43.50 42.33 -6.75
CA GLN A 184 44.61 43.28 -6.87
C GLN A 184 44.37 44.31 -7.98
N MET A 185 43.85 43.88 -9.15
CA MET A 185 43.45 44.78 -10.25
C MET A 185 42.38 45.79 -9.84
N LYS A 186 41.47 45.38 -8.96
CA LYS A 186 40.45 46.25 -8.39
C LYS A 186 41.07 47.25 -7.40
N GLN A 187 42.03 46.86 -6.56
CA GLN A 187 42.71 47.75 -5.60
C GLN A 187 43.58 48.78 -6.31
N THR A 188 44.26 48.39 -7.39
CA THR A 188 45.11 49.28 -8.19
C THR A 188 44.32 50.18 -9.16
N GLY A 189 43.00 50.04 -9.21
CA GLY A 189 42.15 50.83 -10.11
C GLY A 189 42.22 50.42 -11.59
N MET A 190 42.92 49.34 -11.94
CA MET A 190 42.95 48.76 -13.29
C MET A 190 41.62 48.14 -13.71
N MET A 191 40.82 47.71 -12.76
CA MET A 191 39.48 47.18 -12.98
C MET A 191 38.49 47.93 -12.08
N SER A 192 37.44 48.49 -12.66
CA SER A 192 36.44 49.20 -11.94
C SER A 192 35.45 48.23 -11.25
N ALA A 193 34.88 48.65 -10.13
CA ALA A 193 33.79 47.88 -9.50
C ALA A 193 32.59 47.65 -10.46
N LYS A 194 32.38 48.59 -11.40
CA LYS A 194 31.33 48.44 -12.44
C LYS A 194 31.63 47.36 -13.45
N ASP A 195 32.91 47.12 -13.79
CA ASP A 195 33.29 46.08 -14.72
C ASP A 195 33.09 44.69 -14.12
N ILE A 196 33.39 44.52 -12.84
CA ILE A 196 33.12 43.27 -12.09
C ILE A 196 31.60 43.00 -12.02
N GLN A 197 30.83 44.05 -11.77
CA GLN A 197 29.39 43.94 -11.69
C GLN A 197 28.75 43.62 -13.06
N LYS A 198 29.27 44.19 -14.14
CA LYS A 198 28.85 43.87 -15.50
C LYS A 198 29.19 42.41 -15.86
N SER A 199 30.37 41.94 -15.49
CA SER A 199 30.74 40.51 -15.68
C SER A 199 29.82 39.59 -14.87
N ARG A 200 29.40 39.97 -13.65
CA ARG A 200 28.41 39.26 -12.87
C ARG A 200 27.06 39.18 -13.59
N GLU A 201 26.55 40.31 -14.08
CA GLU A 201 25.26 40.37 -14.80
C GLU A 201 25.26 39.53 -16.10
N GLU A 202 26.39 39.51 -16.82
CA GLU A 202 26.55 38.65 -18.01
C GLU A 202 26.54 37.16 -17.68
N ILE A 203 27.09 36.78 -16.52
CA ILE A 203 27.11 35.40 -16.06
C ILE A 203 25.76 35.02 -15.43
N GLU A 204 25.11 35.92 -14.68
CA GLU A 204 23.75 35.73 -14.17
C GLU A 204 22.74 35.38 -15.27
N LYS A 205 22.88 36.02 -16.45
CA LYS A 205 22.06 35.69 -17.63
C LYS A 205 22.32 34.27 -18.13
N LYS A 206 23.56 33.82 -18.08
CA LYS A 206 23.96 32.45 -18.47
C LYS A 206 23.64 31.42 -17.38
N MET A 207 23.56 31.84 -16.10
CA MET A 207 23.18 30.97 -15.02
C MET A 207 21.74 30.45 -15.16
N ASN A 208 20.85 31.20 -15.82
CA ASN A 208 19.51 30.72 -16.15
C ASN A 208 19.51 29.48 -17.06
N ASP A 209 20.60 29.27 -17.81
CA ASP A 209 20.79 28.07 -18.64
C ASP A 209 21.47 26.93 -17.87
N ILE A 210 21.97 27.21 -16.65
CA ILE A 210 22.59 26.22 -15.75
C ILE A 210 21.53 25.85 -14.72
N GLY A 211 21.30 24.57 -14.56
CA GLY A 211 20.29 24.10 -13.60
C GLY A 211 20.65 24.47 -12.15
N GLU A 212 19.63 24.80 -11.38
CA GLU A 212 19.72 25.23 -9.97
C GLU A 212 20.49 24.22 -9.10
N SER A 213 20.33 22.93 -9.37
CA SER A 213 21.02 21.84 -8.68
C SER A 213 22.55 21.91 -8.88
N THR A 214 23.01 22.21 -10.09
CA THR A 214 24.47 22.39 -10.37
C THR A 214 25.00 23.64 -9.70
N LEU A 215 24.24 24.72 -9.69
CA LEU A 215 24.64 25.96 -9.01
C LEU A 215 24.84 25.72 -7.51
N PHE A 216 23.87 25.03 -6.89
CA PHE A 216 23.91 24.70 -5.47
C PHE A 216 25.09 23.76 -5.13
N SER A 217 25.25 22.66 -5.88
CA SER A 217 26.37 21.72 -5.68
C SER A 217 27.73 22.39 -5.84
N THR A 218 27.84 23.33 -6.79
CA THR A 218 29.06 24.15 -6.97
C THR A 218 29.31 25.05 -5.76
N GLY A 219 28.25 25.63 -5.20
CA GLY A 219 28.33 26.44 -3.99
C GLY A 219 28.79 25.64 -2.77
N VAL A 220 28.23 24.43 -2.60
CA VAL A 220 28.65 23.51 -1.53
C VAL A 220 30.12 23.06 -1.71
N ALA A 221 30.56 22.81 -2.95
CA ALA A 221 31.96 22.50 -3.22
C ALA A 221 32.89 23.64 -2.83
N TYR A 222 32.45 24.89 -3.05
CA TYR A 222 33.17 26.07 -2.55
C TYR A 222 33.25 26.12 -1.03
N ALA A 223 32.11 25.93 -0.34
CA ALA A 223 32.06 25.90 1.12
C ALA A 223 32.97 24.82 1.69
N THR A 224 32.89 23.61 1.16
CA THR A 224 33.76 22.48 1.55
C THR A 224 35.23 22.80 1.40
N LYS A 225 35.64 23.48 0.29
CA LYS A 225 37.00 23.88 0.04
C LYS A 225 37.50 24.93 1.05
N CYS A 226 36.66 25.91 1.38
CA CYS A 226 36.95 26.94 2.39
C CYS A 226 37.08 26.35 3.80
N ASP A 227 36.15 25.51 4.17
CA ASP A 227 36.12 24.83 5.48
C ASP A 227 37.37 23.94 5.66
N LYS A 228 37.72 23.17 4.64
CA LYS A 228 38.93 22.34 4.63
C LYS A 228 40.20 23.18 4.77
N ALA A 229 40.28 24.32 4.06
CA ALA A 229 41.42 25.25 4.15
C ALA A 229 41.51 25.91 5.54
N ALA A 230 40.38 26.11 6.21
CA ALA A 230 40.29 26.63 7.58
C ALA A 230 40.48 25.55 8.67
N GLY A 231 40.84 24.31 8.27
CA GLY A 231 41.12 23.20 9.20
C GLY A 231 39.88 22.51 9.78
N VAL A 232 38.73 22.63 9.12
CA VAL A 232 37.54 21.87 9.48
C VAL A 232 37.67 20.44 8.94
N ASP A 233 37.34 19.45 9.77
CA ASP A 233 37.37 18.04 9.41
C ASP A 233 36.09 17.65 8.64
N ILE A 234 36.17 17.68 7.31
CA ILE A 234 35.05 17.38 6.43
C ILE A 234 34.61 15.90 6.54
N ASP A 235 35.56 14.98 6.75
CA ASP A 235 35.25 13.55 6.87
C ASP A 235 34.43 13.28 8.15
N LYS A 236 34.69 14.05 9.20
CA LYS A 236 33.89 14.02 10.42
C LYS A 236 32.50 14.59 10.19
N ILE A 237 32.36 15.72 9.49
CA ILE A 237 31.05 16.31 9.14
C ILE A 237 30.22 15.28 8.36
N GLN A 238 30.82 14.66 7.34
CA GLN A 238 30.17 13.63 6.54
C GLN A 238 29.70 12.45 7.41
N THR A 239 30.58 11.95 8.25
CA THR A 239 30.27 10.82 9.13
C THR A 239 29.17 11.16 10.12
N ASP A 240 29.22 12.33 10.74
CA ASP A 240 28.21 12.80 11.70
C ASP A 240 26.84 12.97 11.00
N TYR A 241 26.82 13.53 9.79
CA TYR A 241 25.60 13.66 8.98
C TYR A 241 24.99 12.30 8.66
N LEU A 242 25.80 11.35 8.15
CA LEU A 242 25.35 10.00 7.81
C LEU A 242 24.81 9.25 9.03
N TRP A 243 25.41 9.40 10.21
CA TRP A 243 24.90 8.81 11.44
C TRP A 243 23.61 9.48 11.91
N LYS A 244 23.49 10.79 11.77
CA LYS A 244 22.28 11.56 12.12
C LYS A 244 21.10 11.12 11.24
N GLU A 245 21.27 11.14 9.91
CA GLU A 245 20.20 10.78 8.98
C GLU A 245 19.90 9.27 8.96
N GLY A 246 20.93 8.44 9.02
CA GLY A 246 20.79 6.99 9.20
C GLY A 246 20.06 6.61 10.49
N GLY A 247 20.34 7.31 11.58
CA GLY A 247 19.63 7.16 12.86
C GLY A 247 18.16 7.56 12.76
N ARG A 248 17.85 8.67 12.07
CA ARG A 248 16.47 9.11 11.80
C ARG A 248 15.72 8.08 10.95
N MET A 249 16.35 7.55 9.87
CA MET A 249 15.75 6.51 9.05
C MET A 249 15.45 5.24 9.86
N LEU A 250 16.37 4.79 10.72
CA LEU A 250 16.15 3.66 11.60
C LEU A 250 15.00 3.91 12.58
N GLY A 251 14.89 5.11 13.13
CA GLY A 251 13.79 5.53 14.01
C GLY A 251 12.44 5.47 13.29
N ILE A 252 12.38 5.99 12.06
CA ILE A 252 11.18 5.95 11.22
C ILE A 252 10.85 4.50 10.84
N ALA A 253 11.84 3.69 10.44
CA ALA A 253 11.63 2.28 10.11
C ALA A 253 11.10 1.49 11.32
N PHE A 254 11.59 1.79 12.54
CA PHE A 254 11.08 1.19 13.77
C PHE A 254 9.64 1.64 14.06
N MET A 255 9.32 2.91 13.83
CA MET A 255 7.93 3.43 13.95
C MET A 255 6.99 2.72 12.95
N ILE A 256 7.41 2.54 11.69
CA ILE A 256 6.67 1.79 10.68
C ILE A 256 6.44 0.35 11.15
N LEU A 257 7.48 -0.32 11.67
CA LEU A 257 7.38 -1.69 12.19
C LEU A 257 6.33 -1.80 13.29
N VAL A 258 6.37 -0.92 14.28
CA VAL A 258 5.41 -0.91 15.40
C VAL A 258 3.99 -0.65 14.90
N ALA A 259 3.83 0.32 13.98
CA ALA A 259 2.53 0.62 13.36
C ALA A 259 2.00 -0.57 12.58
N ALA A 260 2.83 -1.22 11.75
CA ALA A 260 2.44 -2.39 10.95
C ALA A 260 2.04 -3.59 11.82
N ILE A 261 2.77 -3.86 12.91
CA ILE A 261 2.41 -4.89 13.90
C ILE A 261 1.07 -4.55 14.55
N GLY A 262 0.88 -3.29 14.96
CA GLY A 262 -0.37 -2.81 15.54
C GLY A 262 -1.56 -2.98 14.60
N VAL A 263 -1.41 -2.59 13.34
CA VAL A 263 -2.43 -2.79 12.28
C VAL A 263 -2.74 -4.27 12.11
N GLY A 264 -1.71 -5.11 11.97
CA GLY A 264 -1.86 -6.56 11.81
C GLY A 264 -2.60 -7.21 12.98
N PHE A 265 -2.24 -6.85 14.20
CA PHE A 265 -2.88 -7.32 15.42
C PHE A 265 -4.36 -6.90 15.51
N LEU A 266 -4.65 -5.61 15.32
CA LEU A 266 -6.02 -5.09 15.41
C LEU A 266 -6.90 -5.64 14.28
N ALA A 267 -6.42 -5.68 13.04
CA ALA A 267 -7.16 -6.22 11.90
C ALA A 267 -7.50 -7.70 12.09
N SER A 268 -6.54 -8.51 12.56
CA SER A 268 -6.76 -9.92 12.89
C SER A 268 -7.75 -10.09 14.03
N LYS A 269 -7.65 -9.26 15.07
CA LYS A 269 -8.60 -9.28 16.21
C LYS A 269 -10.02 -8.93 15.78
N VAL A 270 -10.20 -7.91 14.93
CA VAL A 270 -11.51 -7.54 14.37
C VAL A 270 -12.06 -8.69 13.53
N GLY A 271 -11.26 -9.26 12.60
CA GLY A 271 -11.67 -10.38 11.78
C GLY A 271 -12.10 -11.60 12.62
N ALA A 272 -11.30 -11.99 13.61
CA ALA A 272 -11.59 -13.10 14.50
C ALA A 272 -12.87 -12.86 15.35
N SER A 273 -13.05 -11.63 15.83
CA SER A 273 -14.23 -11.25 16.61
C SER A 273 -15.51 -11.31 15.77
N ILE A 274 -15.47 -10.83 14.53
CA ILE A 274 -16.60 -10.95 13.58
C ILE A 274 -16.90 -12.43 13.32
N GLY A 275 -15.86 -13.26 13.11
CA GLY A 275 -16.04 -14.70 12.92
C GLY A 275 -16.69 -15.38 14.12
N ARG A 276 -16.27 -15.04 15.33
CA ARG A 276 -16.89 -15.52 16.58
C ARG A 276 -18.37 -15.12 16.66
N ASP A 277 -18.65 -13.86 16.44
CA ASP A 277 -20.01 -13.32 16.58
C ASP A 277 -20.98 -13.91 15.53
N LEU A 278 -20.49 -14.08 14.29
CA LEU A 278 -21.27 -14.71 13.22
C LEU A 278 -21.56 -16.20 13.54
N ARG A 279 -20.54 -16.94 14.01
CA ARG A 279 -20.75 -18.34 14.45
C ARG A 279 -21.78 -18.43 15.55
N GLY A 280 -21.68 -17.59 16.58
CA GLY A 280 -22.65 -17.54 17.66
C GLY A 280 -24.06 -17.20 17.19
N LYS A 281 -24.21 -16.21 16.30
CA LYS A 281 -25.50 -15.82 15.73
C LYS A 281 -26.12 -16.94 14.90
N ILE A 282 -25.32 -17.58 13.99
CA ILE A 282 -25.81 -18.70 13.17
C ILE A 282 -26.20 -19.86 14.04
N TYR A 283 -25.36 -20.29 14.99
CA TYR A 283 -25.65 -21.40 15.87
C TYR A 283 -26.95 -21.17 16.66
N LYS A 284 -27.08 -20.00 17.29
CA LYS A 284 -28.33 -19.64 18.02
C LYS A 284 -29.54 -19.63 17.09
N LYS A 285 -29.40 -19.18 15.86
CA LYS A 285 -30.50 -19.14 14.89
C LYS A 285 -30.91 -20.55 14.44
N VAL A 286 -29.92 -21.40 14.11
CA VAL A 286 -30.13 -22.79 13.68
C VAL A 286 -30.75 -23.64 14.78
N MET A 287 -30.34 -23.44 16.04
CA MET A 287 -30.98 -24.12 17.19
C MET A 287 -32.44 -23.75 17.38
N GLY A 288 -32.86 -22.59 16.87
CA GLY A 288 -34.26 -22.16 16.85
C GLY A 288 -35.05 -22.59 15.61
N PHE A 289 -34.42 -23.29 14.65
CA PHE A 289 -35.11 -23.76 13.46
C PHE A 289 -36.01 -24.94 13.73
N SER A 290 -37.09 -25.01 12.97
CA SER A 290 -37.95 -26.21 12.91
C SER A 290 -37.38 -27.19 11.86
N ASN A 291 -37.99 -28.38 11.78
CA ASN A 291 -37.60 -29.36 10.77
C ASN A 291 -37.80 -28.86 9.34
N ALA A 292 -38.70 -27.92 9.10
CA ALA A 292 -38.94 -27.32 7.79
C ALA A 292 -37.68 -26.55 7.29
N GLU A 293 -37.09 -25.71 8.13
CA GLU A 293 -35.88 -24.93 7.79
C GLU A 293 -34.67 -25.87 7.68
N MET A 294 -34.55 -26.86 8.58
CA MET A 294 -33.46 -27.85 8.53
C MET A 294 -33.47 -28.64 7.21
N ASN A 295 -34.66 -28.98 6.71
CA ASN A 295 -34.80 -29.65 5.39
C ASN A 295 -34.50 -28.69 4.22
N ARG A 296 -34.89 -27.42 4.32
CA ARG A 296 -34.62 -26.40 3.31
C ARG A 296 -33.11 -26.15 3.08
N PHE A 297 -32.35 -26.03 4.16
CA PHE A 297 -30.93 -25.69 4.06
C PHE A 297 -29.99 -26.87 3.93
N SER A 298 -30.40 -28.08 4.23
CA SER A 298 -29.59 -29.28 4.47
C SER A 298 -28.49 -29.11 5.53
N THR A 299 -28.18 -30.16 6.26
CA THR A 299 -27.14 -30.14 7.32
C THR A 299 -25.75 -29.81 6.76
N ALA A 300 -25.38 -30.37 5.60
CA ALA A 300 -24.09 -30.10 4.95
C ALA A 300 -23.93 -28.62 4.57
N SER A 301 -24.99 -27.97 4.07
CA SER A 301 -25.00 -26.55 3.75
C SER A 301 -24.84 -25.68 4.99
N LEU A 302 -25.53 -25.99 6.11
CA LEU A 302 -25.43 -25.25 7.35
C LEU A 302 -24.02 -25.37 7.97
N ILE A 303 -23.40 -26.55 7.90
CA ILE A 303 -22.01 -26.75 8.33
C ILE A 303 -21.07 -25.85 7.50
N THR A 304 -21.15 -25.88 6.18
CA THR A 304 -20.31 -25.05 5.30
C THR A 304 -20.49 -23.55 5.59
N ARG A 305 -21.74 -23.09 5.79
CA ARG A 305 -22.04 -21.69 6.12
C ARG A 305 -21.50 -21.27 7.49
N SER A 306 -21.51 -22.17 8.47
CA SER A 306 -21.00 -21.90 9.82
C SER A 306 -19.48 -22.03 9.97
N THR A 307 -18.81 -22.67 9.02
CA THR A 307 -17.35 -22.87 9.02
C THR A 307 -16.67 -22.07 7.90
N ASN A 308 -16.70 -22.59 6.67
CA ASN A 308 -15.94 -22.05 5.53
C ASN A 308 -16.38 -20.65 5.12
N ASP A 309 -17.71 -20.39 5.04
CA ASP A 309 -18.20 -19.08 4.62
C ASP A 309 -17.85 -18.01 5.68
N ILE A 310 -17.91 -18.32 6.97
CA ILE A 310 -17.47 -17.40 8.03
C ILE A 310 -15.96 -17.20 8.00
N GLN A 311 -15.18 -18.26 7.77
CA GLN A 311 -13.72 -18.15 7.66
C GLN A 311 -13.33 -17.26 6.48
N GLN A 312 -14.04 -17.35 5.36
CA GLN A 312 -13.85 -16.48 4.20
C GLN A 312 -14.12 -15.00 4.56
N ILE A 313 -15.21 -14.70 5.27
CA ILE A 313 -15.50 -13.34 5.74
C ILE A 313 -14.42 -12.85 6.71
N GLN A 314 -14.02 -13.69 7.68
CA GLN A 314 -12.99 -13.37 8.66
C GLN A 314 -11.67 -12.99 7.98
N MET A 315 -11.21 -13.83 7.03
CA MET A 315 -9.96 -13.62 6.30
C MET A 315 -10.01 -12.33 5.46
N VAL A 316 -11.09 -12.18 4.67
CA VAL A 316 -11.23 -10.99 3.81
C VAL A 316 -11.36 -9.71 4.64
N THR A 317 -12.05 -9.75 5.78
CA THR A 317 -12.15 -8.58 6.67
C THR A 317 -10.76 -8.15 7.18
N ALA A 318 -9.95 -9.10 7.66
CA ALA A 318 -8.61 -8.79 8.16
C ALA A 318 -7.69 -8.22 7.06
N VAL A 319 -7.72 -8.83 5.87
CA VAL A 319 -6.92 -8.37 4.71
C VAL A 319 -7.43 -7.02 4.18
N MET A 320 -8.74 -6.82 4.13
CA MET A 320 -9.37 -5.57 3.68
C MET A 320 -9.00 -4.39 4.58
N LEU A 321 -9.06 -4.56 5.90
CA LEU A 321 -8.69 -3.52 6.87
C LEU A 321 -7.22 -3.11 6.75
N ARG A 322 -6.35 -4.02 6.31
CA ARG A 322 -4.93 -3.76 6.13
C ARG A 322 -4.61 -3.20 4.73
N LEU A 323 -5.02 -3.89 3.66
CA LEU A 323 -4.57 -3.57 2.29
C LEU A 323 -5.47 -2.56 1.58
N LEU A 324 -6.81 -2.67 1.73
CA LEU A 324 -7.75 -1.79 1.02
C LEU A 324 -7.72 -0.36 1.55
N LEU A 325 -7.42 -0.18 2.83
CA LEU A 325 -7.25 1.16 3.41
C LEU A 325 -5.86 1.72 3.17
N TYR A 326 -4.82 0.88 3.23
CA TYR A 326 -3.43 1.31 3.05
C TYR A 326 -3.10 1.72 1.61
N ALA A 327 -3.54 0.94 0.61
CA ALA A 327 -3.19 1.17 -0.78
C ALA A 327 -3.60 2.56 -1.33
N PRO A 328 -4.83 3.08 -1.07
CA PRO A 328 -5.17 4.44 -1.47
C PRO A 328 -4.34 5.51 -0.76
N ILE A 329 -4.00 5.31 0.52
CA ILE A 329 -3.20 6.28 1.27
C ILE A 329 -1.79 6.38 0.67
N ILE A 330 -1.14 5.24 0.40
CA ILE A 330 0.20 5.21 -0.23
C ILE A 330 0.12 5.71 -1.68
N GLY A 331 -0.89 5.30 -2.45
CA GLY A 331 -1.02 5.72 -3.84
C GLY A 331 -1.21 7.23 -3.99
N ILE A 332 -2.12 7.82 -3.23
CA ILE A 332 -2.38 9.27 -3.23
C ILE A 332 -1.17 10.01 -2.62
N GLY A 333 -0.67 9.54 -1.49
CA GLY A 333 0.50 10.14 -0.84
C GLY A 333 1.75 10.11 -1.72
N GLY A 334 1.98 9.01 -2.44
CA GLY A 334 3.07 8.90 -3.42
C GLY A 334 2.93 9.90 -4.56
N ILE A 335 1.72 10.08 -5.11
CA ILE A 335 1.46 11.09 -6.15
C ILE A 335 1.74 12.51 -5.63
N ILE A 336 1.32 12.82 -4.39
CA ILE A 336 1.58 14.13 -3.76
C ILE A 336 3.10 14.33 -3.60
N LYS A 337 3.82 13.32 -3.11
CA LYS A 337 5.28 13.38 -2.95
C LYS A 337 6.01 13.58 -4.28
N VAL A 338 5.59 12.86 -5.32
CA VAL A 338 6.11 13.06 -6.69
C VAL A 338 5.93 14.50 -7.16
N TYR A 339 4.74 15.07 -6.94
CA TYR A 339 4.49 16.47 -7.31
C TYR A 339 5.36 17.45 -6.51
N GLN A 340 5.58 17.18 -5.22
CA GLN A 340 6.42 18.02 -4.34
C GLN A 340 7.90 18.00 -4.71
N THR A 341 8.40 16.93 -5.37
CA THR A 341 9.79 16.87 -5.84
C THR A 341 10.11 17.89 -6.94
N GLY A 342 9.10 18.48 -7.59
CA GLY A 342 9.32 19.51 -8.63
C GLY A 342 10.16 19.06 -9.82
N ALA A 343 10.34 17.75 -9.98
CA ALA A 343 11.26 17.17 -10.97
C ALA A 343 10.79 17.38 -12.43
N GLY A 344 9.54 17.84 -12.66
CA GLY A 344 8.95 17.98 -13.99
C GLY A 344 8.82 16.66 -14.75
N MET A 345 8.66 15.54 -14.00
CA MET A 345 8.52 14.17 -14.51
C MET A 345 7.20 13.51 -14.07
N GLU A 346 6.27 14.28 -13.54
CA GLU A 346 4.98 13.82 -12.99
C GLU A 346 4.14 13.11 -14.07
N TRP A 347 4.31 13.50 -15.33
CA TRP A 347 3.66 12.88 -16.48
C TRP A 347 4.01 11.39 -16.64
N ILE A 348 5.21 10.96 -16.21
CA ILE A 348 5.63 9.55 -16.24
C ILE A 348 4.77 8.72 -15.30
N ILE A 349 4.48 9.26 -14.11
CA ILE A 349 3.61 8.59 -13.14
C ILE A 349 2.18 8.53 -13.66
N ALA A 350 1.67 9.63 -14.25
CA ALA A 350 0.35 9.64 -14.88
C ALA A 350 0.25 8.58 -15.98
N LEU A 351 1.27 8.50 -16.85
CA LEU A 351 1.36 7.48 -17.90
C LEU A 351 1.38 6.07 -17.30
N ALA A 352 2.21 5.84 -16.28
CA ALA A 352 2.30 4.56 -15.59
C ALA A 352 0.94 4.11 -15.02
N VAL A 353 0.22 5.01 -14.34
CA VAL A 353 -1.11 4.74 -13.79
C VAL A 353 -2.10 4.37 -14.91
N VAL A 354 -2.13 5.11 -16.01
CA VAL A 354 -3.01 4.83 -17.16
C VAL A 354 -2.68 3.46 -17.78
N VAL A 355 -1.39 3.15 -17.96
CA VAL A 355 -0.94 1.84 -18.51
C VAL A 355 -1.33 0.70 -17.58
N ILE A 356 -1.13 0.85 -16.25
CA ILE A 356 -1.50 -0.15 -15.26
C ILE A 356 -3.01 -0.39 -15.26
N LEU A 357 -3.82 0.68 -15.21
CA LEU A 357 -5.28 0.56 -15.25
C LEU A 357 -5.75 -0.10 -16.54
N GLY A 358 -5.21 0.30 -17.69
CA GLY A 358 -5.50 -0.31 -18.98
C GLY A 358 -5.14 -1.80 -19.03
N PHE A 359 -3.96 -2.17 -18.54
CA PHE A 359 -3.51 -3.56 -18.46
C PHE A 359 -4.40 -4.41 -17.54
N VAL A 360 -4.73 -3.91 -16.34
CA VAL A 360 -5.61 -4.61 -15.40
C VAL A 360 -7.03 -4.75 -15.98
N MET A 361 -7.59 -3.67 -16.56
CA MET A 361 -8.90 -3.74 -17.21
C MET A 361 -8.92 -4.76 -18.34
N LEU A 362 -7.90 -4.80 -19.17
CA LEU A 362 -7.78 -5.76 -20.26
C LEU A 362 -7.81 -7.20 -19.74
N LEU A 363 -6.96 -7.52 -18.76
CA LEU A 363 -6.90 -8.87 -18.18
C LEU A 363 -8.22 -9.28 -17.52
N VAL A 364 -8.81 -8.37 -16.73
CA VAL A 364 -10.09 -8.62 -16.05
C VAL A 364 -11.22 -8.81 -17.06
N SER A 365 -11.27 -8.01 -18.12
CA SER A 365 -12.29 -8.12 -19.16
C SER A 365 -12.25 -9.47 -19.90
N ILE A 366 -11.06 -10.02 -20.11
CA ILE A 366 -10.87 -11.33 -20.74
C ILE A 366 -11.16 -12.47 -19.76
N ALA A 367 -10.74 -12.34 -18.49
CA ALA A 367 -10.86 -13.41 -17.50
C ALA A 367 -12.29 -13.55 -16.92
N MET A 368 -12.99 -12.44 -16.69
CA MET A 368 -14.27 -12.44 -15.98
C MET A 368 -15.37 -13.28 -16.65
N PRO A 369 -15.57 -13.24 -17.98
CA PRO A 369 -16.52 -14.11 -18.66
C PRO A 369 -16.18 -15.60 -18.49
N LYS A 370 -14.89 -15.92 -18.51
CA LYS A 370 -14.42 -17.31 -18.35
C LYS A 370 -14.59 -17.83 -16.93
N PHE A 371 -14.46 -16.97 -15.91
CA PHE A 371 -14.78 -17.35 -14.53
C PHE A 371 -16.25 -17.74 -14.35
N LYS A 372 -17.18 -17.04 -15.02
CA LYS A 372 -18.60 -17.40 -15.00
C LYS A 372 -18.85 -18.74 -15.65
N ILE A 373 -18.27 -18.98 -16.84
CA ILE A 373 -18.37 -20.25 -17.55
C ILE A 373 -17.75 -21.39 -16.72
N MET A 374 -16.62 -21.16 -16.08
CA MET A 374 -15.95 -22.14 -15.23
C MET A 374 -16.87 -22.62 -14.09
N GLN A 375 -17.62 -21.72 -13.46
CA GLN A 375 -18.58 -22.09 -12.41
C GLN A 375 -19.66 -23.05 -12.95
N THR A 376 -20.24 -22.77 -14.11
CA THR A 376 -21.22 -23.65 -14.76
C THR A 376 -20.64 -25.02 -15.12
N LEU A 377 -19.37 -25.05 -15.56
CA LEU A 377 -18.68 -26.31 -15.88
C LEU A 377 -18.37 -27.13 -14.62
N VAL A 378 -18.04 -26.48 -13.50
CA VAL A 378 -17.86 -27.16 -12.20
C VAL A 378 -19.19 -27.77 -11.75
N ASP A 379 -20.30 -27.04 -11.86
CA ASP A 379 -21.63 -27.56 -11.51
C ASP A 379 -22.02 -28.75 -12.40
N GLY A 380 -21.71 -28.69 -13.71
CA GLY A 380 -21.91 -29.79 -14.64
C GLY A 380 -21.07 -31.02 -14.28
N LEU A 381 -19.78 -30.84 -13.95
CA LEU A 381 -18.93 -31.95 -13.50
C LEU A 381 -19.43 -32.59 -12.21
N ASN A 382 -19.86 -31.77 -11.25
CA ASN A 382 -20.44 -32.24 -9.99
C ASN A 382 -21.74 -33.04 -10.22
N LEU A 383 -22.57 -32.60 -11.18
CA LEU A 383 -23.80 -33.35 -11.55
C LEU A 383 -23.45 -34.72 -12.08
N VAL A 384 -22.56 -34.82 -13.06
CA VAL A 384 -22.09 -36.09 -13.64
C VAL A 384 -21.50 -37.00 -12.55
N SER A 385 -20.63 -36.46 -11.71
CA SER A 385 -20.04 -37.19 -10.58
C SER A 385 -21.09 -37.74 -9.62
N ARG A 386 -22.12 -36.96 -9.31
CA ARG A 386 -23.22 -37.35 -8.40
C ARG A 386 -24.05 -38.47 -9.05
N GLU A 387 -24.40 -38.35 -10.32
CA GLU A 387 -25.16 -39.39 -11.07
C GLU A 387 -24.40 -40.71 -11.09
N ILE A 388 -23.10 -40.70 -11.40
CA ILE A 388 -22.24 -41.90 -11.40
C ILE A 388 -22.17 -42.52 -10.00
N LEU A 389 -21.91 -41.75 -8.96
CA LEU A 389 -21.79 -42.23 -7.58
C LEU A 389 -23.12 -42.81 -7.06
N THR A 390 -24.25 -42.16 -7.35
CA THR A 390 -25.58 -42.62 -6.96
C THR A 390 -26.01 -43.85 -7.72
N GLY A 391 -25.68 -43.92 -9.03
CA GLY A 391 -26.04 -45.02 -9.95
C GLY A 391 -24.98 -46.13 -10.09
N LEU A 392 -23.95 -46.14 -9.23
CA LEU A 392 -22.79 -47.03 -9.39
C LEU A 392 -23.16 -48.52 -9.52
N SER A 393 -24.12 -48.99 -8.73
CA SER A 393 -24.60 -50.38 -8.78
C SER A 393 -25.28 -50.70 -10.11
N VAL A 394 -26.02 -49.75 -10.68
CA VAL A 394 -26.69 -49.89 -11.99
C VAL A 394 -25.66 -49.90 -13.12
N ILE A 395 -24.70 -48.96 -13.09
CA ILE A 395 -23.61 -48.86 -14.06
C ILE A 395 -22.85 -50.19 -14.15
N ARG A 396 -22.49 -50.75 -12.98
CA ARG A 396 -21.82 -52.07 -12.90
C ARG A 396 -22.69 -53.23 -13.36
N ALA A 397 -23.96 -53.23 -13.02
CA ALA A 397 -24.88 -54.28 -13.44
C ALA A 397 -25.06 -54.36 -14.96
N PHE A 398 -24.94 -53.24 -15.65
CA PHE A 398 -25.06 -53.12 -17.10
C PHE A 398 -23.72 -53.00 -17.85
N GLY A 399 -22.57 -53.09 -17.19
CA GLY A 399 -21.23 -53.00 -17.76
C GLY A 399 -20.97 -51.70 -18.53
N ARG A 400 -21.50 -50.56 -17.98
CA ARG A 400 -21.41 -49.23 -18.63
C ARG A 400 -20.32 -48.34 -18.06
N GLU A 401 -19.39 -48.89 -17.32
CA GLU A 401 -18.30 -48.13 -16.67
C GLU A 401 -17.54 -47.24 -17.65
N LYS A 402 -17.14 -47.82 -18.80
CA LYS A 402 -16.38 -47.11 -19.83
C LYS A 402 -17.15 -45.93 -20.42
N THR A 403 -18.46 -46.09 -20.63
CA THR A 403 -19.31 -45.01 -21.14
C THR A 403 -19.41 -43.83 -20.17
N GLU A 404 -19.54 -44.13 -18.88
CA GLU A 404 -19.60 -43.08 -17.84
C GLU A 404 -18.23 -42.45 -17.56
N GLU A 405 -17.14 -43.21 -17.70
CA GLU A 405 -15.77 -42.64 -17.68
C GLU A 405 -15.56 -41.66 -18.83
N GLU A 406 -15.97 -41.99 -20.04
CA GLU A 406 -15.88 -41.09 -21.21
C GLU A 406 -16.73 -39.84 -21.02
N ARG A 407 -17.94 -39.97 -20.47
CA ARG A 407 -18.82 -38.84 -20.14
C ARG A 407 -18.21 -37.91 -19.08
N PHE A 408 -17.60 -38.49 -18.05
CA PHE A 408 -16.89 -37.73 -17.02
C PHE A 408 -15.66 -37.02 -17.60
N ASP A 409 -14.85 -37.72 -18.42
CA ASP A 409 -13.65 -37.20 -19.04
C ASP A 409 -13.97 -36.03 -20.00
N GLU A 410 -15.07 -36.10 -20.74
CA GLU A 410 -15.52 -34.98 -21.58
C GLU A 410 -15.86 -33.74 -20.76
N ALA A 411 -16.62 -33.91 -19.68
CA ALA A 411 -16.95 -32.79 -18.76
C ALA A 411 -15.68 -32.22 -18.11
N ASN A 412 -14.76 -33.09 -17.67
CA ASN A 412 -13.50 -32.73 -17.08
C ASN A 412 -12.57 -31.99 -18.06
N LYS A 413 -12.46 -32.42 -19.30
CA LYS A 413 -11.68 -31.75 -20.35
C LYS A 413 -12.20 -30.34 -20.64
N LYS A 414 -13.53 -30.15 -20.70
CA LYS A 414 -14.14 -28.83 -20.90
C LYS A 414 -13.79 -27.88 -19.74
N LEU A 415 -13.89 -28.36 -18.49
CA LEU A 415 -13.53 -27.62 -17.30
C LEU A 415 -12.03 -27.27 -17.28
N THR A 416 -11.18 -28.29 -17.50
CA THR A 416 -9.72 -28.14 -17.51
C THR A 416 -9.26 -27.13 -18.56
N GLY A 417 -9.82 -27.23 -19.80
CA GLY A 417 -9.50 -26.27 -20.86
C GLY A 417 -9.83 -24.82 -20.49
N THR A 418 -11.00 -24.60 -19.91
CA THR A 418 -11.41 -23.26 -19.46
C THR A 418 -10.57 -22.77 -18.30
N GLN A 419 -10.28 -23.64 -17.33
CA GLN A 419 -9.44 -23.32 -16.17
C GLN A 419 -8.00 -23.01 -16.59
N LEU A 420 -7.43 -23.79 -17.49
CA LEU A 420 -6.09 -23.58 -18.03
C LEU A 420 -5.98 -22.24 -18.75
N PHE A 421 -6.97 -21.89 -19.58
CA PHE A 421 -7.01 -20.59 -20.25
C PHE A 421 -7.07 -19.43 -19.24
N THR A 422 -7.96 -19.53 -18.25
CA THR A 422 -8.11 -18.49 -17.22
C THR A 422 -6.85 -18.34 -16.39
N ASN A 423 -6.24 -19.46 -15.97
CA ASN A 423 -5.01 -19.45 -15.20
C ASN A 423 -3.84 -18.87 -16.00
N ARG A 424 -3.71 -19.18 -17.29
CA ARG A 424 -2.69 -18.59 -18.17
C ARG A 424 -2.82 -17.08 -18.23
N ILE A 425 -4.03 -16.54 -18.39
CA ILE A 425 -4.26 -15.09 -18.39
C ILE A 425 -3.89 -14.49 -17.03
N MET A 426 -4.31 -15.11 -15.92
CA MET A 426 -3.99 -14.62 -14.58
C MET A 426 -2.49 -14.72 -14.26
N THR A 427 -1.80 -15.72 -14.78
CA THR A 427 -0.34 -15.85 -14.64
C THR A 427 0.40 -14.70 -15.33
N PHE A 428 -0.16 -14.14 -16.40
CA PHE A 428 0.41 -12.97 -17.09
C PHE A 428 0.39 -11.69 -16.21
N MET A 429 -0.46 -11.65 -15.18
CA MET A 429 -0.63 -10.44 -14.35
C MET A 429 0.68 -10.03 -13.67
N MET A 430 1.35 -10.94 -12.97
CA MET A 430 2.58 -10.61 -12.24
C MET A 430 3.75 -10.24 -13.17
N PRO A 431 4.11 -11.05 -14.20
CA PRO A 431 5.15 -10.66 -15.15
C PRO A 431 4.84 -9.36 -15.90
N GLY A 432 3.57 -9.15 -16.28
CA GLY A 432 3.16 -7.93 -16.96
C GLY A 432 3.30 -6.69 -16.10
N MET A 433 2.89 -6.76 -14.82
CA MET A 433 3.09 -5.68 -13.85
C MET A 433 4.58 -5.41 -13.60
N MET A 434 5.41 -6.46 -13.48
CA MET A 434 6.86 -6.31 -13.35
C MET A 434 7.48 -5.65 -14.59
N PHE A 435 7.03 -6.06 -15.78
CA PHE A 435 7.48 -5.44 -17.02
C PHE A 435 7.13 -3.94 -17.07
N ILE A 436 5.90 -3.57 -16.70
CA ILE A 436 5.49 -2.16 -16.62
C ILE A 436 6.37 -1.42 -15.60
N MET A 437 6.58 -2.00 -14.42
CA MET A 437 7.40 -1.41 -13.37
C MET A 437 8.84 -1.14 -13.85
N TYR A 438 9.49 -2.14 -14.45
CA TYR A 438 10.85 -1.95 -14.99
C TYR A 438 10.89 -0.96 -16.16
N SER A 439 9.87 -0.96 -17.02
CA SER A 439 9.76 0.01 -18.12
C SER A 439 9.64 1.44 -17.60
N VAL A 440 8.82 1.64 -16.55
CA VAL A 440 8.68 2.94 -15.88
C VAL A 440 10.01 3.35 -15.22
N THR A 441 10.69 2.42 -14.54
CA THR A 441 12.01 2.69 -13.93
C THR A 441 13.05 3.09 -14.97
N ILE A 442 13.11 2.39 -16.11
CA ILE A 442 14.01 2.73 -17.21
C ILE A 442 13.68 4.12 -17.78
N LEU A 443 12.41 4.42 -17.98
CA LEU A 443 11.97 5.72 -18.49
C LEU A 443 12.31 6.86 -17.51
N ILE A 444 12.07 6.66 -16.22
CA ILE A 444 12.47 7.61 -15.17
C ILE A 444 13.98 7.83 -15.22
N THR A 445 14.77 6.76 -15.23
CA THR A 445 16.24 6.84 -15.27
C THR A 445 16.73 7.57 -16.51
N TRP A 446 16.14 7.28 -17.68
CA TRP A 446 16.50 7.93 -18.94
C TRP A 446 16.23 9.44 -18.91
N VAL A 447 15.03 9.85 -18.48
CA VAL A 447 14.67 11.28 -18.40
C VAL A 447 15.45 11.99 -17.30
N SER A 448 15.64 11.32 -16.15
CA SER A 448 16.43 11.85 -15.04
C SER A 448 17.90 12.07 -15.45
N ALA A 449 18.50 11.12 -16.19
CA ALA A 449 19.88 11.27 -16.65
C ALA A 449 20.07 12.53 -17.50
N GLN A 450 19.12 12.83 -18.39
CA GLN A 450 19.15 14.07 -19.18
C GLN A 450 19.01 15.32 -18.31
N LYS A 451 18.17 15.26 -17.27
CA LYS A 451 17.97 16.38 -16.33
C LYS A 451 19.16 16.57 -15.40
N ILE A 452 19.82 15.48 -15.00
CA ILE A 452 21.05 15.51 -14.20
C ILE A 452 22.19 16.10 -15.03
N ASP A 453 22.34 15.69 -16.29
CA ASP A 453 23.32 16.26 -17.21
C ASP A 453 23.09 17.76 -17.48
N ALA A 454 21.82 18.17 -17.55
CA ALA A 454 21.44 19.58 -17.63
C ALA A 454 21.52 20.32 -16.27
N GLY A 455 21.86 19.64 -15.18
CA GLY A 455 22.00 20.22 -13.84
C GLY A 455 20.70 20.63 -13.15
N THR A 456 19.55 20.17 -13.65
CA THR A 456 18.22 20.51 -13.12
C THR A 456 17.68 19.50 -12.10
N LEU A 457 18.37 18.37 -11.90
CA LEU A 457 17.98 17.31 -10.98
C LEU A 457 19.22 16.73 -10.30
N GLN A 458 19.08 16.30 -9.04
CA GLN A 458 20.10 15.55 -8.30
C GLN A 458 19.88 14.05 -8.41
N VAL A 459 20.92 13.24 -8.16
CA VAL A 459 20.88 11.77 -8.26
C VAL A 459 19.99 11.17 -7.17
N GLY A 460 20.02 11.73 -5.96
CA GLY A 460 19.15 11.29 -4.87
C GLY A 460 17.68 11.53 -5.17
N ALA A 461 17.34 12.70 -5.75
CA ALA A 461 15.98 13.00 -6.18
C ALA A 461 15.47 11.99 -7.23
N MET A 462 16.32 11.54 -8.19
CA MET A 462 15.98 10.45 -9.11
C MET A 462 15.66 9.16 -8.35
N THR A 463 16.45 8.80 -7.34
CA THR A 463 16.29 7.60 -6.55
C THR A 463 14.99 7.62 -5.74
N ALA A 464 14.67 8.77 -5.13
CA ALA A 464 13.41 8.97 -4.43
C ALA A 464 12.21 8.85 -5.38
N PHE A 465 12.30 9.45 -6.58
CA PHE A 465 11.25 9.40 -7.59
C PHE A 465 10.97 7.96 -8.06
N ILE A 466 12.02 7.16 -8.31
CA ILE A 466 11.91 5.73 -8.64
C ILE A 466 11.18 4.98 -7.51
N THR A 467 11.54 5.26 -6.25
CA THR A 467 10.95 4.59 -5.10
C THR A 467 9.47 4.95 -4.94
N TYR A 468 9.09 6.22 -5.11
CA TYR A 468 7.68 6.63 -5.13
C TYR A 468 6.91 5.97 -6.27
N ALA A 469 7.48 5.89 -7.47
CA ALA A 469 6.86 5.20 -8.59
C ALA A 469 6.58 3.74 -8.28
N MET A 470 7.55 3.03 -7.68
CA MET A 470 7.37 1.64 -7.24
C MET A 470 6.26 1.51 -6.19
N GLN A 471 6.20 2.41 -5.19
CA GLN A 471 5.16 2.40 -4.16
C GLN A 471 3.76 2.59 -4.76
N ILE A 472 3.62 3.51 -5.73
CA ILE A 472 2.36 3.75 -6.44
C ILE A 472 1.94 2.49 -7.22
N VAL A 473 2.85 1.89 -8.00
CA VAL A 473 2.57 0.64 -8.74
C VAL A 473 2.14 -0.49 -7.81
N MET A 474 2.83 -0.66 -6.67
CA MET A 474 2.47 -1.68 -5.67
C MET A 474 1.12 -1.41 -5.02
N ALA A 475 0.75 -0.15 -4.78
CA ALA A 475 -0.58 0.22 -4.27
C ALA A 475 -1.68 -0.22 -5.25
N PHE A 476 -1.52 0.01 -6.55
CA PHE A 476 -2.46 -0.47 -7.57
C PHE A 476 -2.55 -1.99 -7.64
N LEU A 477 -1.42 -2.69 -7.48
CA LEU A 477 -1.38 -4.15 -7.45
C LEU A 477 -2.15 -4.70 -6.24
N MET A 478 -1.99 -4.09 -5.05
CA MET A 478 -2.75 -4.44 -3.85
C MET A 478 -4.26 -4.24 -4.04
N MET A 479 -4.68 -3.12 -4.64
CA MET A 479 -6.10 -2.86 -4.94
C MET A 479 -6.66 -3.89 -5.92
N THR A 480 -5.89 -4.29 -6.93
CA THR A 480 -6.30 -5.31 -7.91
C THR A 480 -6.50 -6.67 -7.26
N ALA A 481 -5.59 -7.10 -6.37
CA ALA A 481 -5.73 -8.35 -5.63
C ALA A 481 -7.02 -8.38 -4.79
N MET A 482 -7.38 -7.26 -4.16
CA MET A 482 -8.61 -7.13 -3.39
C MET A 482 -9.88 -7.23 -4.24
N SER A 483 -9.84 -6.77 -5.50
CA SER A 483 -10.98 -6.86 -6.43
C SER A 483 -11.41 -8.29 -6.71
N ILE A 484 -10.54 -9.28 -6.54
CA ILE A 484 -10.84 -10.70 -6.69
C ILE A 484 -11.39 -11.31 -5.40
N MET A 485 -10.85 -10.91 -4.25
CA MET A 485 -11.21 -11.51 -2.94
C MET A 485 -12.56 -11.02 -2.40
N VAL A 486 -12.85 -9.75 -2.61
CA VAL A 486 -14.04 -9.09 -2.06
C VAL A 486 -15.37 -9.67 -2.58
N PRO A 487 -15.57 -9.96 -3.88
CA PRO A 487 -16.79 -10.58 -4.37
C PRO A 487 -17.07 -11.96 -3.76
N ARG A 488 -16.03 -12.77 -3.54
CA ARG A 488 -16.17 -14.10 -2.90
C ARG A 488 -16.71 -13.99 -1.47
N ALA A 489 -16.17 -13.06 -0.69
CA ALA A 489 -16.68 -12.79 0.66
C ALA A 489 -18.11 -12.23 0.61
N GLY A 490 -18.46 -11.48 -0.43
CA GLY A 490 -19.82 -11.00 -0.66
C GLY A 490 -20.82 -12.15 -0.79
N VAL A 491 -20.51 -13.15 -1.61
CA VAL A 491 -21.35 -14.36 -1.78
C VAL A 491 -21.47 -15.13 -0.44
N ALA A 492 -20.36 -15.33 0.27
CA ALA A 492 -20.38 -15.96 1.58
C ALA A 492 -21.27 -15.19 2.59
N ALA A 493 -21.18 -13.86 2.57
CA ALA A 493 -22.02 -13.00 3.42
C ALA A 493 -23.52 -13.09 3.06
N ASP A 494 -23.85 -13.21 1.77
CA ASP A 494 -25.24 -13.39 1.34
C ASP A 494 -25.82 -14.72 1.81
N ARG A 495 -25.05 -15.81 1.72
CA ARG A 495 -25.45 -17.14 2.19
C ARG A 495 -25.66 -17.18 3.71
N ILE A 496 -24.82 -16.48 4.47
CA ILE A 496 -24.96 -16.35 5.92
C ILE A 496 -26.20 -15.50 6.27
N ASP A 497 -26.38 -14.38 5.58
CA ASP A 497 -27.52 -13.49 5.81
C ASP A 497 -28.87 -14.18 5.50
N GLU A 498 -28.90 -15.06 4.50
CA GLU A 498 -30.08 -15.90 4.22
C GLU A 498 -30.48 -16.74 5.44
N VAL A 499 -29.53 -17.41 6.10
CA VAL A 499 -29.77 -18.19 7.31
C VAL A 499 -30.27 -17.29 8.47
N LEU A 500 -29.58 -16.15 8.68
CA LEU A 500 -29.91 -15.24 9.77
C LEU A 500 -31.28 -14.57 9.62
N LYS A 501 -31.73 -14.34 8.39
CA LYS A 501 -33.02 -13.72 8.07
C LYS A 501 -34.18 -14.71 8.01
N THR A 502 -33.90 -16.00 7.85
CA THR A 502 -34.93 -17.01 7.77
C THR A 502 -35.62 -17.11 9.14
N GLU A 503 -36.91 -16.85 9.18
CA GLU A 503 -37.70 -17.03 10.37
C GLU A 503 -38.12 -18.50 10.50
N ALA A 504 -38.10 -19.02 11.72
CA ALA A 504 -38.59 -20.37 12.00
C ALA A 504 -40.10 -20.43 11.75
N SER A 505 -40.55 -21.46 11.05
CA SER A 505 -41.98 -21.66 10.77
C SER A 505 -42.77 -21.97 12.03
N VAL A 506 -42.13 -22.56 13.04
CA VAL A 506 -42.71 -22.81 14.36
C VAL A 506 -42.06 -21.87 15.36
N GLN A 507 -42.86 -21.01 15.97
CA GLN A 507 -42.38 -20.01 16.93
C GLN A 507 -43.11 -20.10 18.25
N ASN A 508 -42.41 -19.74 19.33
CA ASN A 508 -43.08 -19.57 20.63
C ASN A 508 -44.03 -18.38 20.59
N VAL A 509 -45.20 -18.55 21.15
CA VAL A 509 -46.14 -17.46 21.33
C VAL A 509 -45.60 -16.42 22.32
N LYS A 510 -45.89 -15.13 22.10
CA LYS A 510 -45.37 -14.04 22.96
C LYS A 510 -45.88 -14.07 24.40
N LYS A 511 -47.05 -14.64 24.63
CA LYS A 511 -47.67 -14.82 25.96
C LYS A 511 -48.17 -16.26 26.03
N PRO A 512 -47.31 -17.21 26.46
CA PRO A 512 -47.70 -18.61 26.55
C PRO A 512 -48.73 -18.81 27.67
N GLU A 513 -49.63 -19.73 27.44
CA GLU A 513 -50.53 -20.25 28.47
C GLU A 513 -49.79 -21.36 29.23
N THR A 514 -49.88 -21.38 30.55
CA THR A 514 -49.30 -22.43 31.40
C THR A 514 -50.30 -23.58 31.61
N LEU A 515 -49.78 -24.80 31.55
CA LEU A 515 -50.61 -25.98 31.92
C LEU A 515 -50.97 -25.91 33.41
N LYS A 516 -52.27 -25.98 33.73
CA LYS A 516 -52.75 -25.98 35.13
C LYS A 516 -52.75 -27.37 35.71
N GLU A 517 -52.90 -28.37 34.85
CA GLU A 517 -52.98 -29.79 35.20
C GLU A 517 -51.99 -30.54 34.26
N HIS A 518 -51.31 -31.53 34.80
CA HIS A 518 -50.31 -32.34 34.05
C HIS A 518 -50.84 -33.79 34.00
N LYS A 519 -52.02 -33.97 33.38
CA LYS A 519 -52.71 -35.29 33.29
C LYS A 519 -52.21 -36.09 32.09
N GLY A 520 -51.70 -35.43 31.05
CA GLY A 520 -51.23 -36.05 29.83
C GLY A 520 -52.36 -36.49 28.88
N VAL A 521 -53.49 -35.80 28.89
CA VAL A 521 -54.59 -36.02 27.93
C VAL A 521 -54.28 -35.34 26.63
N LEU A 522 -54.02 -36.12 25.57
CA LEU A 522 -53.74 -35.61 24.23
C LEU A 522 -54.96 -35.82 23.32
N GLU A 523 -55.38 -34.78 22.61
CA GLU A 523 -56.50 -34.83 21.70
C GLU A 523 -56.19 -34.19 20.36
N PHE A 524 -56.48 -34.90 19.29
CA PHE A 524 -56.45 -34.43 17.91
C PHE A 524 -57.88 -34.12 17.50
N SER A 525 -58.13 -32.88 17.04
CA SER A 525 -59.47 -32.45 16.62
C SER A 525 -59.42 -31.94 15.19
N HIS A 526 -59.96 -32.73 14.25
CA HIS A 526 -60.01 -32.41 12.80
C HIS A 526 -58.69 -31.97 12.23
N VAL A 527 -57.58 -32.67 12.51
CA VAL A 527 -56.24 -32.25 12.19
C VAL A 527 -55.91 -32.56 10.74
N ASP A 528 -55.57 -31.49 10.01
CA ASP A 528 -54.98 -31.57 8.67
C ASP A 528 -53.51 -31.17 8.75
N PHE A 529 -52.66 -31.87 7.98
CA PHE A 529 -51.26 -31.52 7.85
C PHE A 529 -50.72 -31.75 6.47
N LYS A 530 -49.98 -30.74 5.97
CA LYS A 530 -49.27 -30.75 4.72
C LYS A 530 -47.83 -30.24 4.94
N TYR A 531 -46.82 -30.95 4.38
CA TYR A 531 -45.46 -30.48 4.42
C TYR A 531 -45.30 -29.21 3.58
N PRO A 532 -44.38 -28.29 3.95
CA PRO A 532 -44.09 -27.10 3.13
C PRO A 532 -43.70 -27.48 1.70
N GLY A 533 -44.39 -26.90 0.72
CA GLY A 533 -44.16 -27.17 -0.72
C GLY A 533 -44.83 -28.42 -1.27
N ALA A 534 -45.52 -29.23 -0.45
CA ALA A 534 -46.32 -30.36 -0.93
C ALA A 534 -47.63 -29.88 -1.59
N GLU A 535 -48.16 -30.61 -2.55
CA GLU A 535 -49.46 -30.32 -3.19
C GLU A 535 -50.65 -30.85 -2.39
N HIS A 536 -50.48 -31.98 -1.73
CA HIS A 536 -51.56 -32.70 -1.02
C HIS A 536 -51.28 -32.84 0.47
N ASN A 537 -52.34 -32.95 1.27
CA ASN A 537 -52.24 -33.27 2.68
C ASN A 537 -51.69 -34.69 2.88
N VAL A 538 -50.82 -34.84 3.88
CA VAL A 538 -50.29 -36.13 4.34
C VAL A 538 -51.23 -36.72 5.41
N LEU A 539 -51.86 -35.84 6.19
CA LEU A 539 -52.89 -36.19 7.16
C LEU A 539 -54.13 -35.35 6.84
N SER A 540 -55.30 -35.95 6.83
CA SER A 540 -56.58 -35.29 6.57
C SER A 540 -57.61 -35.74 7.59
N ASP A 541 -58.25 -34.78 8.24
CA ASP A 541 -59.37 -34.98 9.18
C ASP A 541 -59.06 -36.01 10.26
N ILE A 542 -57.90 -35.90 10.91
CA ILE A 542 -57.49 -36.80 11.99
C ILE A 542 -58.15 -36.36 13.29
N ASP A 543 -58.97 -37.26 13.85
CA ASP A 543 -59.74 -37.03 15.11
C ASP A 543 -59.59 -38.24 16.02
N PHE A 544 -58.97 -38.09 17.21
CA PHE A 544 -58.84 -39.09 18.23
C PHE A 544 -58.32 -38.51 19.54
N LYS A 545 -58.52 -39.22 20.64
CA LYS A 545 -58.11 -38.87 22.00
C LYS A 545 -57.25 -39.96 22.61
N VAL A 546 -56.16 -39.54 23.25
CA VAL A 546 -55.22 -40.39 24.00
C VAL A 546 -55.45 -40.08 25.48
N GLU A 547 -55.79 -41.13 26.28
CA GLU A 547 -56.05 -41.02 27.71
C GLU A 547 -54.78 -41.39 28.53
N PRO A 548 -54.54 -40.73 29.64
CA PRO A 548 -53.43 -41.03 30.53
C PRO A 548 -53.46 -42.46 31.04
N GLY A 549 -52.28 -43.06 31.16
CA GLY A 549 -52.11 -44.44 31.63
C GLY A 549 -52.51 -45.53 30.62
N LYS A 550 -52.91 -45.15 29.40
CA LYS A 550 -53.24 -46.10 28.32
C LYS A 550 -52.16 -46.06 27.21
N THR A 551 -51.95 -47.19 26.55
CA THR A 551 -51.09 -47.31 25.37
C THR A 551 -51.97 -47.19 24.11
N THR A 552 -51.70 -46.22 23.29
CA THR A 552 -52.32 -46.05 21.98
C THR A 552 -51.35 -46.48 20.87
N ALA A 553 -51.73 -47.45 20.06
CA ALA A 553 -50.98 -47.95 18.96
C ALA A 553 -51.48 -47.34 17.64
N ILE A 554 -50.51 -46.73 16.84
CA ILE A 554 -50.80 -46.20 15.53
C ILE A 554 -50.27 -47.19 14.49
N ILE A 555 -51.15 -47.85 13.75
CA ILE A 555 -50.84 -48.88 12.77
C ILE A 555 -51.28 -48.43 11.38
N GLY A 556 -50.61 -48.95 10.36
CA GLY A 556 -50.91 -48.64 8.95
C GLY A 556 -49.76 -49.01 8.03
N SER A 557 -50.01 -48.93 6.72
CA SER A 557 -49.02 -49.20 5.69
C SER A 557 -47.81 -48.22 5.71
N THR A 558 -46.72 -48.60 5.03
CA THR A 558 -45.58 -47.66 4.87
C THR A 558 -46.02 -46.44 4.07
N GLY A 559 -45.71 -45.27 4.53
CA GLY A 559 -46.05 -43.98 3.85
C GLY A 559 -47.40 -43.39 4.26
N CYS A 560 -48.24 -44.04 5.12
CA CYS A 560 -49.55 -43.51 5.53
C CYS A 560 -49.52 -42.35 6.56
N GLY A 561 -48.33 -41.81 6.90
CA GLY A 561 -48.22 -40.64 7.74
C GLY A 561 -48.01 -40.90 9.25
N LYS A 562 -47.75 -42.13 9.72
CA LYS A 562 -47.55 -42.46 11.15
C LYS A 562 -46.47 -41.61 11.82
N SER A 563 -45.28 -41.54 11.24
CA SER A 563 -44.17 -40.72 11.75
C SER A 563 -44.49 -39.22 11.71
N THR A 564 -45.25 -38.80 10.71
CA THR A 564 -45.70 -37.40 10.58
C THR A 564 -46.63 -37.05 11.75
N LEU A 565 -47.58 -37.91 12.05
CA LEU A 565 -48.52 -37.71 13.14
C LEU A 565 -47.80 -37.60 14.50
N VAL A 566 -46.88 -38.54 14.78
CA VAL A 566 -46.07 -38.53 16.02
C VAL A 566 -45.19 -37.26 16.12
N ASN A 567 -44.64 -36.78 15.01
CA ASN A 567 -43.80 -35.56 14.97
C ASN A 567 -44.59 -34.26 15.18
N LEU A 568 -45.92 -34.26 15.05
CA LEU A 568 -46.76 -33.12 15.35
C LEU A 568 -46.96 -32.91 16.87
N ILE A 569 -46.86 -33.97 17.69
CA ILE A 569 -47.05 -33.92 19.13
C ILE A 569 -46.01 -33.03 19.83
N PRO A 570 -44.67 -33.20 19.61
CA PRO A 570 -43.66 -32.31 20.17
C PRO A 570 -43.56 -31.00 19.40
N ARG A 571 -44.53 -30.71 18.51
CA ARG A 571 -44.61 -29.50 17.70
C ARG A 571 -43.35 -29.27 16.86
N PHE A 572 -42.89 -30.33 16.13
CA PHE A 572 -41.83 -30.16 15.13
C PHE A 572 -42.33 -29.46 13.87
N TYR A 573 -43.63 -29.47 13.66
CA TYR A 573 -44.40 -28.72 12.67
C TYR A 573 -45.69 -28.24 13.30
N ASP A 574 -46.25 -27.14 12.84
CA ASP A 574 -47.60 -26.72 13.18
C ASP A 574 -48.59 -27.36 12.19
N VAL A 575 -49.76 -27.74 12.67
CA VAL A 575 -50.86 -28.31 11.86
C VAL A 575 -51.36 -27.26 10.86
N THR A 576 -51.78 -27.68 9.67
CA THR A 576 -52.33 -26.79 8.63
C THR A 576 -53.85 -26.55 8.79
N GLY A 577 -54.53 -27.44 9.43
CA GLY A 577 -55.94 -27.33 9.84
C GLY A 577 -56.23 -28.04 11.16
N GLY A 578 -57.31 -27.71 11.81
CA GLY A 578 -57.66 -28.29 13.13
C GLY A 578 -56.75 -27.85 14.28
N GLN A 579 -56.72 -28.62 15.34
CA GLN A 579 -55.88 -28.35 16.52
C GLN A 579 -55.49 -29.66 17.24
N ILE A 580 -54.32 -29.58 17.89
CA ILE A 580 -53.86 -30.60 18.84
C ILE A 580 -53.86 -29.96 20.22
N THR A 581 -54.48 -30.60 21.18
CA THR A 581 -54.53 -30.10 22.56
C THR A 581 -53.83 -31.06 23.51
N LEU A 582 -53.12 -30.49 24.50
CA LEU A 582 -52.61 -31.21 25.67
C LEU A 582 -53.29 -30.66 26.90
N ASP A 583 -53.96 -31.57 27.67
CA ASP A 583 -54.77 -31.21 28.83
C ASP A 583 -55.76 -30.06 28.54
N GLY A 584 -56.42 -30.12 27.37
CA GLY A 584 -57.38 -29.14 26.88
C GLY A 584 -56.88 -27.83 26.38
N LYS A 585 -55.54 -27.65 26.29
CA LYS A 585 -54.88 -26.44 25.70
C LYS A 585 -54.22 -26.74 24.37
N ASP A 586 -54.47 -25.89 23.42
CA ASP A 586 -53.78 -25.98 22.09
C ASP A 586 -52.26 -25.86 22.28
N ILE A 587 -51.52 -26.85 21.77
CA ILE A 587 -50.04 -26.90 21.85
C ILE A 587 -49.37 -25.68 21.23
N ARG A 588 -50.03 -24.95 20.32
CA ARG A 588 -49.55 -23.70 19.73
C ARG A 588 -49.57 -22.53 20.70
N ARG A 589 -50.38 -22.62 21.80
CA ARG A 589 -50.49 -21.57 22.83
C ARG A 589 -49.61 -21.84 24.05
N ILE A 590 -49.04 -23.03 24.17
CA ILE A 590 -48.10 -23.42 25.22
C ILE A 590 -46.70 -23.09 24.77
N SER A 591 -45.76 -22.77 25.69
CA SER A 591 -44.36 -22.63 25.33
C SER A 591 -43.78 -23.97 24.86
N MET A 592 -42.87 -23.94 23.87
CA MET A 592 -42.23 -25.17 23.39
C MET A 592 -41.42 -25.88 24.46
N GLU A 593 -40.90 -25.13 25.42
CA GLU A 593 -40.16 -25.65 26.57
C GLU A 593 -41.07 -26.46 27.47
N GLU A 594 -42.17 -25.86 27.94
CA GLU A 594 -43.19 -26.54 28.78
C GLU A 594 -43.85 -27.73 28.07
N LEU A 595 -44.20 -27.59 26.76
CA LEU A 595 -44.74 -28.69 25.97
C LEU A 595 -43.79 -29.90 25.90
N ARG A 596 -42.47 -29.65 25.70
CA ARG A 596 -41.51 -30.73 25.55
C ARG A 596 -41.03 -31.33 26.86
N GLU A 597 -41.16 -30.62 27.98
CA GLU A 597 -40.94 -31.17 29.32
C GLU A 597 -41.96 -32.25 29.65
N GLU A 598 -43.18 -32.15 29.10
CA GLU A 598 -44.25 -33.16 29.31
C GLU A 598 -44.13 -34.41 28.40
N ILE A 599 -43.16 -34.42 27.45
CA ILE A 599 -43.08 -35.43 26.40
C ILE A 599 -41.72 -36.15 26.44
N GLY A 600 -41.75 -37.46 26.69
CA GLY A 600 -40.61 -38.32 26.41
C GLY A 600 -40.66 -38.79 24.95
N PHE A 601 -39.73 -38.31 24.09
CA PHE A 601 -39.71 -38.63 22.67
C PHE A 601 -38.58 -39.63 22.33
N VAL A 602 -38.92 -40.77 21.74
CA VAL A 602 -37.98 -41.76 21.23
C VAL A 602 -38.02 -41.74 19.68
N PRO A 603 -36.99 -41.21 19.01
CA PRO A 603 -37.00 -41.14 17.56
C PRO A 603 -36.78 -42.52 16.92
N GLN A 604 -37.33 -42.73 15.72
CA GLN A 604 -37.16 -43.96 14.94
C GLN A 604 -35.68 -44.25 14.64
N LYS A 605 -34.87 -43.21 14.43
CA LYS A 605 -33.43 -43.29 14.21
C LYS A 605 -32.70 -42.61 15.37
N GLY A 606 -32.17 -43.41 16.27
CA GLY A 606 -31.41 -42.91 17.41
C GLY A 606 -30.10 -42.29 17.00
N VAL A 607 -29.75 -41.14 17.61
CA VAL A 607 -28.48 -40.48 17.46
C VAL A 607 -27.84 -40.35 18.84
N LEU A 608 -26.61 -40.84 18.97
CA LEU A 608 -25.83 -40.71 20.18
C LEU A 608 -24.90 -39.50 20.08
N PHE A 609 -24.90 -38.66 21.07
CA PHE A 609 -23.94 -37.57 21.22
C PHE A 609 -22.71 -38.10 21.97
N SER A 610 -21.50 -37.65 21.54
CA SER A 610 -20.28 -37.94 22.30
C SER A 610 -20.21 -37.05 23.54
N GLY A 611 -19.93 -37.65 24.69
CA GLY A 611 -19.81 -36.97 25.97
C GLY A 611 -19.60 -37.95 27.12
N THR A 612 -19.50 -37.43 28.33
CA THR A 612 -19.56 -38.21 29.57
C THR A 612 -21.03 -38.39 29.99
N ILE A 613 -21.35 -39.57 30.49
CA ILE A 613 -22.67 -39.87 31.10
C ILE A 613 -22.76 -39.17 32.44
#